data_97eae076e17fa0aa6e8df61558f6c7db
#
_entry.id   97eae076e17fa0aa6e8df61558f6c7db
#
_cell.length_a   1.000
_cell.length_b   1.000
_cell.length_c   1.000
_cell.angle_alpha   90.00
_cell.angle_beta   90.00
_cell.angle_gamma   90.00
#
_symmetry.space_group_name_H-M   'P 1'
#
loop_
_entity.id
_entity.type
_entity.pdbx_description
1 polymer ?
#
loop_
_entity_poly.entity_id
_entity_poly.type
_entity_poly.pdbx_seq_one_letter_code
_entity_poly.pdbx_strand_id
1 'polypeptide(L)'
;MELHFLGRGAAFYVEAGNTSAYLREGSRLLLLDCGESVFADLLRRGALSGVTDITVALSHLHSDHCGSLGSLCHYCFYMLHIVPKLVLPEDAAYRADVATLLRLFGVQENAFAFVEDGGALGFSSFRSFRYVPTRHSDGMRCFSFIFETENGGVFFSSDTCTTETLAAFIQSHPNFERAYMDSTDADYPGNIHLPIGQIAQVVPAEKRGRVYMMHLNRAACAEAG
;
A
#
# COMPACT_ATOMS: atom_id res chain seq x y z
N MET A 1 14.28 -5.75 3.89
CA MET A 1 12.89 -6.23 3.65
C MET A 1 12.57 -6.13 2.15
N GLU A 2 11.93 -7.13 1.55
CA GLU A 2 11.61 -7.13 0.12
C GLU A 2 10.10 -7.18 -0.11
N LEU A 3 9.58 -6.19 -0.83
CA LEU A 3 8.18 -6.13 -1.26
C LEU A 3 8.05 -6.67 -2.70
N HIS A 4 7.09 -7.55 -2.92
CA HIS A 4 6.75 -8.09 -4.22
C HIS A 4 5.57 -7.31 -4.81
N PHE A 5 5.81 -6.54 -5.86
CA PHE A 5 4.76 -5.74 -6.49
C PHE A 5 3.85 -6.60 -7.37
N LEU A 6 2.54 -6.45 -7.19
CA LEU A 6 1.49 -7.02 -8.04
C LEU A 6 1.23 -6.12 -9.25
N GLY A 7 1.16 -4.83 -9.03
CA GLY A 7 1.07 -3.80 -10.05
C GLY A 7 1.76 -2.51 -9.60
N ARG A 8 2.01 -1.59 -10.54
CA ARG A 8 2.63 -0.27 -10.29
C ARG A 8 1.91 0.85 -11.03
N GLY A 9 0.76 0.56 -11.63
CA GLY A 9 -0.03 1.52 -12.40
C GLY A 9 -0.94 2.35 -11.53
N ALA A 10 -1.19 3.59 -11.95
CA ALA A 10 -2.28 4.43 -11.49
C ALA A 10 -3.64 3.84 -11.89
N ALA A 11 -4.74 4.39 -11.37
CA ALA A 11 -6.10 3.90 -11.53
C ALA A 11 -6.46 3.48 -12.97
N PHE A 12 -6.05 4.27 -13.95
CA PHE A 12 -6.43 4.09 -15.37
C PHE A 12 -5.33 3.46 -16.23
N TYR A 13 -4.22 3.06 -15.64
CA TYR A 13 -3.17 2.33 -16.35
C TYR A 13 -3.33 0.81 -16.14
N VAL A 14 -4.36 0.25 -16.73
CA VAL A 14 -4.80 -1.14 -16.56
C VAL A 14 -3.72 -2.17 -16.88
N GLU A 15 -2.88 -1.91 -17.89
CA GLU A 15 -1.81 -2.81 -18.34
C GLU A 15 -0.72 -3.00 -17.27
N ALA A 16 -0.51 -2.00 -16.42
CA ALA A 16 0.47 -2.06 -15.34
C ALA A 16 -0.10 -2.64 -14.03
N GLY A 17 -1.41 -2.86 -13.97
CA GLY A 17 -2.15 -3.29 -12.77
C GLY A 17 -2.16 -2.23 -11.67
N ASN A 18 -3.14 -2.28 -10.79
CA ASN A 18 -3.22 -1.33 -9.67
C ASN A 18 -2.01 -1.44 -8.75
N THR A 19 -1.55 -0.30 -8.25
CA THR A 19 -0.41 -0.26 -7.32
C THR A 19 -0.72 -1.02 -6.04
N SER A 20 -0.02 -2.12 -5.87
CA SER A 20 -0.10 -2.99 -4.70
C SER A 20 1.16 -3.82 -4.57
N ALA A 21 1.54 -4.13 -3.35
CA ALA A 21 2.67 -4.99 -3.06
C ALA A 21 2.36 -5.92 -1.89
N TYR A 22 3.05 -7.05 -1.82
CA TYR A 22 2.96 -7.93 -0.67
C TYR A 22 4.34 -8.32 -0.14
N LEU A 23 4.39 -8.59 1.15
CA LEU A 23 5.48 -9.27 1.84
C LEU A 23 5.02 -10.68 2.19
N ARG A 24 5.87 -11.67 1.95
CA ARG A 24 5.58 -13.05 2.32
C ARG A 24 6.70 -13.64 3.18
N GLU A 25 6.33 -14.21 4.32
CA GLU A 25 7.22 -15.00 5.19
C GLU A 25 6.56 -16.35 5.49
N GLY A 26 7.06 -17.39 4.82
CA GLY A 26 6.47 -18.74 4.93
C GLY A 26 5.01 -18.76 4.50
N SER A 27 4.11 -19.07 5.44
CA SER A 27 2.66 -19.11 5.21
C SER A 27 1.94 -17.78 5.56
N ARG A 28 2.66 -16.74 5.96
CA ARG A 28 2.10 -15.40 6.26
C ARG A 28 2.25 -14.48 5.07
N LEU A 29 1.23 -13.69 4.79
CA LEU A 29 1.22 -12.68 3.74
C LEU A 29 0.68 -11.36 4.28
N LEU A 30 1.45 -10.27 4.12
CA LEU A 30 0.99 -8.89 4.31
C LEU A 30 0.78 -8.27 2.94
N LEU A 31 -0.43 -7.82 2.63
CA LEU A 31 -0.81 -7.14 1.41
C LEU A 31 -0.96 -5.64 1.68
N LEU A 32 -0.36 -4.81 0.84
CA LEU A 32 -0.51 -3.35 0.84
C LEU A 32 -1.43 -2.97 -0.31
N ASP A 33 -2.62 -2.50 0.03
CA ASP A 33 -3.73 -2.21 -0.85
C ASP A 33 -4.28 -3.43 -1.64
N CYS A 34 -5.57 -3.39 -1.96
CA CYS A 34 -6.28 -4.46 -2.63
C CYS A 34 -7.21 -3.88 -3.72
N GLY A 35 -6.61 -3.18 -4.70
CA GLY A 35 -7.29 -2.56 -5.82
C GLY A 35 -7.98 -3.54 -6.75
N GLU A 36 -8.66 -3.03 -7.76
CA GLU A 36 -9.54 -3.80 -8.67
C GLU A 36 -8.86 -5.00 -9.33
N SER A 37 -7.59 -4.87 -9.75
CA SER A 37 -6.83 -5.95 -10.41
C SER A 37 -6.15 -6.92 -9.43
N VAL A 38 -5.99 -6.53 -8.15
CA VAL A 38 -5.06 -7.15 -7.19
C VAL A 38 -5.46 -8.57 -6.84
N PHE A 39 -6.73 -8.82 -6.53
CA PHE A 39 -7.19 -10.17 -6.19
C PHE A 39 -6.95 -11.16 -7.35
N ALA A 40 -7.26 -10.74 -8.57
CA ALA A 40 -7.02 -11.57 -9.76
C ALA A 40 -5.51 -11.85 -9.97
N ASP A 41 -4.66 -10.86 -9.70
CA ASP A 41 -3.20 -11.01 -9.80
C ASP A 41 -2.63 -11.93 -8.72
N LEU A 42 -3.12 -11.85 -7.49
CA LEU A 42 -2.76 -12.79 -6.42
C LEU A 42 -3.05 -14.25 -6.83
N LEU A 43 -4.23 -14.49 -7.43
CA LEU A 43 -4.60 -15.84 -7.91
C LEU A 43 -3.75 -16.28 -9.09
N ARG A 44 -3.60 -15.43 -10.12
CA ARG A 44 -2.82 -15.75 -11.33
C ARG A 44 -1.36 -16.08 -11.03
N ARG A 45 -0.78 -15.39 -10.06
CA ARG A 45 0.62 -15.61 -9.63
C ARG A 45 0.78 -16.72 -8.58
N GLY A 46 -0.33 -17.31 -8.12
CA GLY A 46 -0.29 -18.32 -7.06
C GLY A 46 0.20 -17.79 -5.72
N ALA A 47 0.13 -16.46 -5.48
CA ALA A 47 0.66 -15.82 -4.28
C ALA A 47 -0.06 -16.27 -3.00
N LEU A 48 -1.30 -16.74 -3.11
CA LEU A 48 -2.10 -17.27 -1.98
C LEU A 48 -1.88 -18.77 -1.72
N SER A 49 -1.07 -19.46 -2.54
CA SER A 49 -0.81 -20.89 -2.34
C SER A 49 -0.05 -21.14 -1.04
N GLY A 50 -0.62 -21.98 -0.13
CA GLY A 50 -0.01 -22.30 1.16
C GLY A 50 -0.02 -21.14 2.18
N VAL A 51 -0.75 -20.06 1.91
CA VAL A 51 -0.98 -18.99 2.89
C VAL A 51 -2.00 -19.47 3.92
N THR A 52 -1.69 -19.28 5.20
CA THR A 52 -2.58 -19.61 6.34
C THR A 52 -2.84 -18.40 7.23
N ASP A 53 -2.14 -17.30 7.02
CA ASP A 53 -2.33 -16.04 7.73
C ASP A 53 -2.16 -14.88 6.73
N ILE A 54 -3.20 -14.08 6.57
CA ILE A 54 -3.19 -12.92 5.68
C ILE A 54 -3.58 -11.66 6.44
N THR A 55 -2.76 -10.64 6.27
CA THR A 55 -3.00 -9.29 6.78
C THR A 55 -3.06 -8.34 5.60
N VAL A 56 -4.04 -7.43 5.60
CA VAL A 56 -4.20 -6.40 4.56
C VAL A 56 -4.12 -5.03 5.21
N ALA A 57 -3.27 -4.17 4.69
CA ALA A 57 -3.20 -2.76 5.02
C ALA A 57 -3.81 -1.95 3.87
N LEU A 58 -4.79 -1.10 4.16
CA LEU A 58 -5.39 -0.20 3.19
C LEU A 58 -4.92 1.22 3.43
N SER A 59 -4.41 1.85 2.40
CA SER A 59 -3.97 3.24 2.46
C SER A 59 -5.11 4.24 2.43
N HIS A 60 -6.08 4.01 1.55
CA HIS A 60 -7.30 4.80 1.37
C HIS A 60 -8.36 4.01 0.58
N LEU A 61 -9.52 4.64 0.30
CA LEU A 61 -10.68 3.93 -0.24
C LEU A 61 -11.01 4.29 -1.70
N HIS A 62 -10.05 4.71 -2.53
CA HIS A 62 -10.22 4.70 -3.97
C HIS A 62 -10.31 3.26 -4.50
N SER A 63 -11.04 3.03 -5.58
CA SER A 63 -11.32 1.68 -6.10
C SER A 63 -10.05 0.94 -6.54
N ASP A 64 -9.05 1.65 -7.05
CA ASP A 64 -7.75 1.10 -7.42
C ASP A 64 -6.86 0.71 -6.22
N HIS A 65 -7.29 1.02 -4.97
CA HIS A 65 -6.64 0.61 -3.71
C HIS A 65 -7.49 -0.35 -2.86
N CYS A 66 -8.82 -0.43 -3.07
CA CYS A 66 -9.68 -1.29 -2.26
C CYS A 66 -10.71 -2.11 -3.06
N GLY A 67 -10.81 -1.92 -4.38
CA GLY A 67 -11.91 -2.41 -5.21
C GLY A 67 -12.10 -3.94 -5.23
N SER A 68 -11.05 -4.74 -5.00
CA SER A 68 -11.18 -6.20 -4.93
C SER A 68 -11.08 -6.78 -3.50
N LEU A 69 -11.07 -5.93 -2.46
CA LEU A 69 -10.98 -6.37 -1.07
C LEU A 69 -12.10 -7.32 -0.68
N GLY A 70 -13.34 -7.05 -1.08
CA GLY A 70 -14.48 -7.93 -0.81
C GLY A 70 -14.28 -9.33 -1.39
N SER A 71 -13.80 -9.42 -2.64
CA SER A 71 -13.48 -10.70 -3.29
C SER A 71 -12.38 -11.45 -2.56
N LEU A 72 -11.34 -10.75 -2.11
CA LEU A 72 -10.27 -11.35 -1.31
C LEU A 72 -10.80 -11.90 0.02
N CYS A 73 -11.62 -11.12 0.76
CA CYS A 73 -12.21 -11.57 2.01
C CYS A 73 -13.09 -12.82 1.81
N HIS A 74 -13.96 -12.84 0.80
CA HIS A 74 -14.77 -13.99 0.48
C HIS A 74 -13.93 -15.22 0.12
N TYR A 75 -12.91 -15.05 -0.73
CA TYR A 75 -12.02 -16.14 -1.11
C TYR A 75 -11.27 -16.72 0.10
N CYS A 76 -10.71 -15.87 0.95
CA CYS A 76 -10.05 -16.29 2.18
C CYS A 76 -11.01 -17.08 3.07
N PHE A 77 -12.20 -16.57 3.30
CA PHE A 77 -13.18 -17.18 4.21
C PHE A 77 -13.73 -18.51 3.69
N TYR A 78 -14.21 -18.53 2.42
CA TYR A 78 -14.89 -19.70 1.87
C TYR A 78 -13.96 -20.74 1.25
N MET A 79 -12.84 -20.32 0.66
CA MET A 79 -11.96 -21.22 -0.09
C MET A 79 -10.71 -21.62 0.69
N LEU A 80 -10.13 -20.69 1.45
CA LEU A 80 -8.92 -20.97 2.24
C LEU A 80 -9.24 -21.29 3.69
N HIS A 81 -10.48 -21.02 4.16
CA HIS A 81 -10.89 -21.12 5.56
C HIS A 81 -10.03 -20.28 6.51
N ILE A 82 -9.68 -19.08 6.07
CA ILE A 82 -8.88 -18.08 6.79
C ILE A 82 -9.74 -16.84 7.00
N VAL A 83 -9.68 -16.25 8.18
CA VAL A 83 -10.23 -14.91 8.46
C VAL A 83 -9.12 -13.88 8.24
N PRO A 84 -9.15 -13.10 7.15
CA PRO A 84 -8.15 -12.08 6.89
C PRO A 84 -8.18 -11.00 7.97
N LYS A 85 -7.00 -10.52 8.34
CA LYS A 85 -6.82 -9.40 9.25
C LYS A 85 -6.71 -8.12 8.44
N LEU A 86 -7.46 -7.10 8.81
CA LEU A 86 -7.32 -5.76 8.25
C LEU A 86 -6.63 -4.90 9.30
N VAL A 87 -5.37 -4.55 9.06
CA VAL A 87 -4.66 -3.62 9.93
C VAL A 87 -5.04 -2.21 9.56
N LEU A 88 -5.43 -1.41 10.55
CA LEU A 88 -5.91 -0.04 10.38
C LEU A 88 -5.20 0.90 11.35
N PRO A 89 -5.07 2.20 11.00
CA PRO A 89 -4.59 3.21 11.92
C PRO A 89 -5.59 3.41 13.07
N GLU A 90 -5.14 4.06 14.13
CA GLU A 90 -6.00 4.51 15.22
C GLU A 90 -6.89 5.70 14.77
N ASP A 91 -7.80 5.42 13.83
CA ASP A 91 -8.79 6.36 13.28
C ASP A 91 -10.15 5.67 13.22
N ALA A 92 -11.02 6.02 14.17
CA ALA A 92 -12.34 5.40 14.31
C ALA A 92 -13.25 5.65 13.08
N ALA A 93 -13.11 6.81 12.43
CA ALA A 93 -13.91 7.13 11.26
C ALA A 93 -13.42 6.33 10.04
N TYR A 94 -12.11 6.19 9.85
CA TYR A 94 -11.57 5.34 8.78
C TYR A 94 -11.98 3.88 8.98
N ARG A 95 -11.94 3.38 10.21
CA ARG A 95 -12.43 2.03 10.54
C ARG A 95 -13.91 1.85 10.19
N ALA A 96 -14.74 2.85 10.48
CA ALA A 96 -16.18 2.80 10.14
C ALA A 96 -16.41 2.82 8.62
N ASP A 97 -15.61 3.59 7.87
CA ASP A 97 -15.67 3.63 6.41
C ASP A 97 -15.29 2.27 5.80
N VAL A 98 -14.20 1.64 6.27
CA VAL A 98 -13.78 0.29 5.83
C VAL A 98 -14.84 -0.76 6.17
N ALA A 99 -15.41 -0.72 7.38
CA ALA A 99 -16.49 -1.64 7.77
C ALA A 99 -17.73 -1.47 6.87
N THR A 100 -18.09 -0.22 6.54
CA THR A 100 -19.18 0.09 5.63
C THR A 100 -18.92 -0.43 4.21
N LEU A 101 -17.71 -0.23 3.69
CA LEU A 101 -17.29 -0.75 2.39
C LEU A 101 -17.45 -2.27 2.32
N LEU A 102 -16.92 -2.99 3.32
CA LEU A 102 -17.02 -4.45 3.38
C LEU A 102 -18.48 -4.94 3.45
N ARG A 103 -19.31 -4.28 4.25
CA ARG A 103 -20.74 -4.56 4.32
C ARG A 103 -21.43 -4.37 2.98
N LEU A 104 -21.08 -3.30 2.24
CA LEU A 104 -21.62 -3.03 0.90
C LEU A 104 -21.15 -4.05 -0.14
N PHE A 105 -19.95 -4.60 0.01
CA PHE A 105 -19.46 -5.74 -0.77
C PHE A 105 -20.10 -7.09 -0.36
N GLY A 106 -20.96 -7.10 0.66
CA GLY A 106 -21.62 -8.32 1.16
C GLY A 106 -20.74 -9.19 2.03
N VAL A 107 -19.61 -8.68 2.52
CA VAL A 107 -18.72 -9.43 3.43
C VAL A 107 -19.36 -9.50 4.82
N GLN A 108 -19.48 -10.71 5.36
CA GLN A 108 -20.01 -10.93 6.69
C GLN A 108 -19.02 -10.49 7.78
N GLU A 109 -19.52 -10.03 8.94
CA GLU A 109 -18.68 -9.53 10.02
C GLU A 109 -17.69 -10.56 10.59
N ASN A 110 -18.02 -11.85 10.49
CA ASN A 110 -17.14 -12.94 10.89
C ASN A 110 -16.13 -13.37 9.82
N ALA A 111 -16.18 -12.77 8.63
CA ALA A 111 -15.30 -13.11 7.51
C ALA A 111 -14.06 -12.20 7.41
N PHE A 112 -13.83 -11.34 8.38
CA PHE A 112 -12.62 -10.53 8.55
C PHE A 112 -12.45 -10.14 10.03
N ALA A 113 -11.26 -9.67 10.39
CA ALA A 113 -10.98 -9.12 11.71
C ALA A 113 -10.17 -7.84 11.59
N PHE A 114 -10.49 -6.82 12.40
CA PHE A 114 -9.66 -5.63 12.52
C PHE A 114 -8.53 -5.86 13.52
N VAL A 115 -7.34 -5.41 13.18
CA VAL A 115 -6.16 -5.36 14.06
C VAL A 115 -5.57 -3.95 14.04
N GLU A 116 -4.90 -3.58 15.11
CA GLU A 116 -4.23 -2.27 15.23
C GLU A 116 -2.84 -2.33 14.60
N ASP A 117 -2.37 -1.17 14.10
CA ASP A 117 -0.99 -1.01 13.67
C ASP A 117 -0.03 -0.88 14.88
N GLY A 118 1.26 -0.66 14.61
CA GLY A 118 2.28 -0.38 15.64
C GLY A 118 3.19 -1.55 16.01
N GLY A 119 2.79 -2.80 15.72
CA GLY A 119 3.61 -3.99 15.98
C GLY A 119 4.24 -4.61 14.74
N ALA A 120 4.94 -5.73 14.92
CA ALA A 120 5.53 -6.53 13.83
C ALA A 120 4.49 -7.36 13.05
N LEU A 121 3.21 -7.35 13.42
CA LEU A 121 2.12 -8.08 12.78
C LEU A 121 2.42 -9.59 12.57
N GLY A 122 3.35 -10.15 13.36
CA GLY A 122 3.82 -11.53 13.23
C GLY A 122 4.92 -11.75 12.19
N PHE A 123 5.45 -10.70 11.56
CA PHE A 123 6.56 -10.77 10.60
C PHE A 123 7.91 -10.54 11.30
N SER A 124 8.97 -11.14 10.75
CA SER A 124 10.34 -10.99 11.26
C SER A 124 11.16 -9.95 10.49
N SER A 125 10.74 -9.57 9.29
CA SER A 125 11.43 -8.60 8.43
C SER A 125 11.36 -7.16 8.92
N PHE A 126 10.48 -6.84 9.86
CA PHE A 126 10.35 -5.52 10.46
C PHE A 126 9.93 -5.61 11.94
N ARG A 127 10.30 -4.59 12.72
CA ARG A 127 10.00 -4.49 14.15
C ARG A 127 8.62 -3.91 14.41
N SER A 128 8.22 -2.94 13.58
CA SER A 128 6.90 -2.32 13.63
C SER A 128 6.46 -1.84 12.26
N PHE A 129 5.15 -1.80 12.09
CA PHE A 129 4.44 -1.25 10.94
C PHE A 129 3.52 -0.14 11.44
N ARG A 130 3.52 1.01 10.78
CA ARG A 130 2.63 2.11 11.17
C ARG A 130 2.11 2.89 9.98
N TYR A 131 0.92 3.43 10.16
CA TYR A 131 0.30 4.39 9.27
C TYR A 131 0.81 5.80 9.56
N VAL A 132 0.98 6.60 8.50
CA VAL A 132 1.29 8.03 8.60
C VAL A 132 0.30 8.78 7.72
N PRO A 133 -0.52 9.70 8.27
CA PRO A 133 -1.44 10.48 7.46
C PRO A 133 -0.71 11.23 6.35
N THR A 134 -1.28 11.23 5.14
CA THR A 134 -0.79 11.98 3.98
C THR A 134 -1.94 12.73 3.30
N ARG A 135 -1.59 13.62 2.37
CA ARG A 135 -2.58 14.35 1.57
C ARG A 135 -2.64 13.77 0.19
N HIS A 136 -3.85 13.53 -0.29
CA HIS A 136 -4.13 13.05 -1.64
C HIS A 136 -5.39 13.72 -2.17
N SER A 137 -6.57 13.18 -1.94
CA SER A 137 -7.84 13.71 -2.39
C SER A 137 -8.58 14.43 -1.26
N ASP A 138 -9.23 15.55 -1.57
CA ASP A 138 -9.99 16.32 -0.59
C ASP A 138 -11.13 15.48 0.02
N GLY A 139 -11.26 15.57 1.35
CA GLY A 139 -12.29 14.84 2.10
C GLY A 139 -12.02 13.33 2.29
N MET A 140 -10.93 12.79 1.76
CA MET A 140 -10.55 11.39 1.92
C MET A 140 -9.40 11.22 2.92
N ARG A 141 -9.51 10.22 3.81
CA ARG A 141 -8.41 9.81 4.67
C ARG A 141 -7.43 8.97 3.88
N CYS A 142 -6.19 9.44 3.82
CA CYS A 142 -5.11 8.78 3.09
C CYS A 142 -3.89 8.62 3.99
N PHE A 143 -3.21 7.49 3.83
CA PHE A 143 -2.07 7.13 4.67
C PHE A 143 -0.94 6.55 3.85
N SER A 144 0.28 6.93 4.22
CA SER A 144 1.51 6.23 3.85
C SER A 144 1.83 5.15 4.88
N PHE A 145 2.71 4.21 4.54
CA PHE A 145 3.17 3.16 5.45
C PHE A 145 4.66 3.29 5.75
N ILE A 146 5.02 3.08 7.02
CA ILE A 146 6.41 2.97 7.44
C ILE A 146 6.62 1.61 8.11
N PHE A 147 7.66 0.91 7.67
CA PHE A 147 8.19 -0.29 8.30
C PHE A 147 9.51 0.05 8.97
N GLU A 148 9.58 -0.17 10.28
CA GLU A 148 10.83 -0.07 11.04
C GLU A 148 11.59 -1.38 10.90
N THR A 149 12.70 -1.37 10.19
CA THR A 149 13.53 -2.56 9.97
C THR A 149 14.84 -2.49 10.76
N GLU A 150 15.60 -3.57 10.77
CA GLU A 150 16.93 -3.56 11.39
C GLU A 150 17.91 -2.65 10.66
N ASN A 151 17.72 -2.47 9.35
CA ASN A 151 18.63 -1.72 8.48
C ASN A 151 18.19 -0.27 8.23
N GLY A 152 17.23 0.26 9.00
CA GLY A 152 16.82 1.65 8.93
C GLY A 152 15.32 1.84 8.76
N GLY A 153 14.74 1.42 7.66
CA GLY A 153 13.30 1.53 7.44
C GLY A 153 12.92 1.46 5.97
N VAL A 154 11.66 1.13 5.71
CA VAL A 154 11.06 1.16 4.38
C VAL A 154 9.83 2.05 4.41
N PHE A 155 9.73 2.94 3.44
CA PHE A 155 8.60 3.84 3.24
C PHE A 155 7.81 3.43 2.01
N PHE A 156 6.49 3.41 2.15
CA PHE A 156 5.56 3.21 1.05
C PHE A 156 4.56 4.36 1.09
N SER A 157 4.64 5.29 0.13
CA SER A 157 3.84 6.53 0.19
C SER A 157 2.36 6.28 0.05
N SER A 158 1.96 5.20 -0.66
CA SER A 158 0.65 5.12 -1.28
C SER A 158 0.40 6.37 -2.14
N ASP A 159 -0.84 6.78 -2.39
CA ASP A 159 -1.15 7.99 -3.13
C ASP A 159 -0.94 9.24 -2.28
N THR A 160 -0.24 10.21 -2.82
CA THR A 160 0.07 11.47 -2.13
C THR A 160 0.34 12.62 -3.10
N CYS A 161 -0.06 13.81 -2.72
CA CYS A 161 0.28 15.05 -3.45
C CYS A 161 1.31 15.92 -2.70
N THR A 162 1.94 15.37 -1.64
CA THR A 162 2.88 16.14 -0.80
C THR A 162 4.16 15.38 -0.51
N THR A 163 5.26 16.10 -0.40
CA THR A 163 6.58 15.57 0.00
C THR A 163 6.79 15.52 1.51
N GLU A 164 5.85 16.03 2.31
CA GLU A 164 6.04 16.24 3.75
C GLU A 164 6.33 14.93 4.50
N THR A 165 5.55 13.87 4.21
CA THR A 165 5.74 12.55 4.84
C THR A 165 7.07 11.92 4.44
N LEU A 166 7.48 12.06 3.16
CA LEU A 166 8.78 11.60 2.69
C LEU A 166 9.93 12.36 3.37
N ALA A 167 9.83 13.69 3.46
CA ALA A 167 10.84 14.52 4.11
C ALA A 167 11.02 14.14 5.59
N ALA A 168 9.91 13.98 6.32
CA ALA A 168 9.92 13.55 7.72
C ALA A 168 10.51 12.13 7.87
N PHE A 169 10.17 11.21 6.95
CA PHE A 169 10.76 9.87 6.92
C PHE A 169 12.28 9.91 6.71
N ILE A 170 12.77 10.66 5.71
CA ILE A 170 14.21 10.78 5.43
C ILE A 170 14.97 11.39 6.64
N GLN A 171 14.37 12.36 7.31
CA GLN A 171 14.96 12.99 8.48
C GLN A 171 15.08 12.01 9.65
N SER A 172 14.04 11.21 9.92
CA SER A 172 14.02 10.24 11.01
C SER A 172 14.78 8.94 10.68
N HIS A 173 14.97 8.63 9.39
CA HIS A 173 15.63 7.43 8.89
C HIS A 173 16.77 7.78 7.93
N PRO A 174 17.86 8.39 8.40
CA PRO A 174 18.93 8.87 7.52
C PRO A 174 19.59 7.75 6.70
N ASN A 175 19.44 6.49 7.13
CA ASN A 175 19.99 5.31 6.47
C ASN A 175 18.90 4.38 5.94
N PHE A 176 17.70 4.89 5.60
CA PHE A 176 16.59 4.07 5.14
C PHE A 176 16.98 3.08 4.03
N GLU A 177 16.32 1.94 3.99
CA GLU A 177 16.59 0.91 2.98
C GLU A 177 16.00 1.29 1.62
N ARG A 178 14.70 1.63 1.59
CA ARG A 178 13.94 1.94 0.37
C ARG A 178 12.79 2.88 0.67
N ALA A 179 12.43 3.68 -0.34
CA ALA A 179 11.19 4.44 -0.37
C ALA A 179 10.48 4.16 -1.70
N TYR A 180 9.20 3.79 -1.64
CA TYR A 180 8.33 3.60 -2.79
C TYR A 180 7.37 4.77 -2.85
N MET A 181 7.39 5.51 -3.96
CA MET A 181 6.74 6.82 -4.07
C MET A 181 5.70 6.83 -5.17
N ASP A 182 4.50 7.29 -4.84
CA ASP A 182 3.54 7.80 -5.82
C ASP A 182 4.24 8.85 -6.69
N SER A 183 4.10 8.74 -7.99
CA SER A 183 4.79 9.64 -8.89
C SER A 183 4.08 9.81 -10.23
N THR A 184 4.05 11.05 -10.68
CA THR A 184 3.53 11.44 -11.99
C THR A 184 4.52 12.33 -12.71
N ASP A 185 4.54 12.30 -14.04
CA ASP A 185 5.22 13.24 -14.91
C ASP A 185 4.47 14.58 -15.05
N ALA A 186 3.17 14.57 -14.73
CA ALA A 186 2.31 15.76 -14.83
C ALA A 186 2.51 16.67 -13.61
N ASP A 187 2.75 17.96 -13.86
CA ASP A 187 2.84 19.01 -12.81
C ASP A 187 1.89 20.16 -13.16
N TYR A 188 0.72 20.16 -12.49
CA TYR A 188 -0.30 21.19 -12.66
C TYR A 188 -0.98 21.52 -11.33
N PRO A 189 -1.54 22.74 -11.16
CA PRO A 189 -2.24 23.11 -9.94
C PRO A 189 -3.44 22.19 -9.66
N GLY A 190 -3.51 21.66 -8.44
CA GLY A 190 -4.58 20.73 -8.02
C GLY A 190 -4.31 19.27 -8.36
N ASN A 191 -3.11 18.93 -8.82
CA ASN A 191 -2.71 17.53 -8.99
C ASN A 191 -2.74 16.81 -7.64
N ILE A 192 -3.41 15.67 -7.60
CA ILE A 192 -3.53 14.83 -6.40
C ILE A 192 -2.43 13.79 -6.28
N HIS A 193 -1.53 13.71 -7.25
CA HIS A 193 -0.34 12.85 -7.27
C HIS A 193 0.93 13.68 -7.28
N LEU A 194 2.04 13.10 -6.81
CA LEU A 194 3.28 13.81 -6.58
C LEU A 194 4.14 13.88 -7.86
N PRO A 195 4.45 15.07 -8.40
CA PRO A 195 5.35 15.22 -9.54
C PRO A 195 6.77 14.71 -9.23
N ILE A 196 7.37 13.96 -10.14
CA ILE A 196 8.73 13.37 -10.00
C ILE A 196 9.76 14.43 -9.65
N GLY A 197 9.65 15.64 -10.25
CA GLY A 197 10.54 16.76 -9.97
C GLY A 197 10.55 17.19 -8.51
N GLN A 198 9.41 17.12 -7.82
CA GLN A 198 9.31 17.49 -6.42
C GLN A 198 9.95 16.43 -5.50
N ILE A 199 9.84 15.15 -5.85
CA ILE A 199 10.55 14.06 -5.14
C ILE A 199 12.06 14.29 -5.20
N ALA A 200 12.58 14.64 -6.38
CA ALA A 200 13.99 14.89 -6.59
C ALA A 200 14.55 16.09 -5.80
N GLN A 201 13.70 17.06 -5.42
CA GLN A 201 14.09 18.21 -4.59
C GLN A 201 14.28 17.81 -3.11
N VAL A 202 13.53 16.82 -2.61
CA VAL A 202 13.54 16.41 -1.21
C VAL A 202 14.56 15.30 -0.96
N VAL A 203 14.76 14.41 -1.94
CA VAL A 203 15.66 13.26 -1.79
C VAL A 203 17.10 13.67 -2.09
N PRO A 204 18.04 13.55 -1.13
CA PRO A 204 19.47 13.78 -1.36
C PRO A 204 19.99 12.93 -2.52
N ALA A 205 20.87 13.52 -3.35
CA ALA A 205 21.34 12.89 -4.59
C ALA A 205 21.92 11.48 -4.36
N GLU A 206 22.69 11.30 -3.30
CA GLU A 206 23.31 10.03 -2.91
C GLU A 206 22.32 8.95 -2.45
N LYS A 207 21.05 9.33 -2.18
CA LYS A 207 19.98 8.43 -1.73
C LYS A 207 18.97 8.09 -2.82
N ARG A 208 19.02 8.76 -3.97
CA ARG A 208 18.04 8.57 -5.06
C ARG A 208 17.97 7.12 -5.56
N GLY A 209 19.08 6.40 -5.53
CA GLY A 209 19.10 4.96 -5.86
C GLY A 209 18.33 4.05 -4.91
N ARG A 210 17.78 4.59 -3.80
CA ARG A 210 16.92 3.86 -2.84
C ARG A 210 15.44 4.26 -2.97
N VAL A 211 15.10 5.14 -3.92
CA VAL A 211 13.73 5.62 -4.14
C VAL A 211 13.20 5.05 -5.44
N TYR A 212 12.07 4.38 -5.35
CA TYR A 212 11.42 3.69 -6.46
C TYR A 212 10.07 4.33 -6.74
N MET A 213 9.77 4.58 -8.01
CA MET A 213 8.53 5.19 -8.43
C MET A 213 7.44 4.11 -8.60
N MET A 214 6.25 4.41 -8.14
CA MET A 214 5.04 3.59 -8.31
C MET A 214 3.85 4.48 -8.63
N HIS A 215 2.68 3.89 -8.80
CA HIS A 215 1.44 4.56 -9.21
C HIS A 215 1.60 5.35 -10.51
N LEU A 216 2.31 4.72 -11.46
CA LEU A 216 2.75 5.35 -12.70
C LEU A 216 1.59 5.50 -13.68
N ASN A 217 1.54 6.62 -14.36
CA ASN A 217 0.70 6.78 -15.54
C ASN A 217 1.38 6.18 -16.79
N ARG A 218 0.65 6.08 -17.91
CA ARG A 218 1.18 5.47 -19.15
C ARG A 218 2.40 6.21 -19.72
N ALA A 219 2.45 7.53 -19.59
CA ALA A 219 3.56 8.34 -20.09
C ALA A 219 4.83 8.12 -19.25
N ALA A 220 4.73 8.12 -17.91
CA ALA A 220 5.85 7.89 -17.01
C ALA A 220 6.52 6.51 -17.17
N CYS A 221 5.76 5.48 -17.62
CA CYS A 221 6.33 4.16 -17.92
C CYS A 221 7.15 4.13 -19.20
N ALA A 222 6.84 4.98 -20.18
CA ALA A 222 7.58 5.02 -21.47
C ALA A 222 8.98 5.64 -21.32
N GLU A 223 9.20 6.47 -20.31
CA GLU A 223 10.50 7.11 -20.03
C GLU A 223 11.42 6.27 -19.13
N ALA A 224 10.86 5.27 -18.42
CA ALA A 224 11.59 4.41 -17.47
C ALA A 224 12.16 3.12 -18.10
N GLY A 225 11.94 2.89 -19.37
CA GLY A 225 12.46 1.76 -20.18
C GLY A 225 13.63 2.20 -21.03
#